data_47dd52b4e638e6aa7a09d093d14ccaa3
#
_entry.id   47dd52b4e638e6aa7a09d093d14ccaa3
#
_cell.length_a   1.000
_cell.length_b   1.000
_cell.length_c   1.000
_cell.angle_alpha   90.00
_cell.angle_beta   90.00
_cell.angle_gamma   90.00
#
_symmetry.space_group_name_H-M   'P 1'
#
loop_
_entity.id
_entity.type
_entity.pdbx_description
1 polymer ?
#
loop_
_entity_poly.entity_id
_entity_poly.type
_entity_poly.pdbx_seq_one_letter_code
_entity_poly.pdbx_strand_id
1 'polypeptide(L)'
;MFSKFKTSCMITAVALASILPGQTSALAASDNGIHIKNNVSININGETLKVSDPIVNKSDYLFLPMRALYEAVGASVDWKKETLTASAIRNGKLVDLTIGSKTALVDGQKVPMVVAPFMYKDRTYMPLRFVSENFGGNVNWNPTTQTVDISLTDEIPGKPQGDPYILHINNERIVMEDPIIVKQSRSYIPANYIYDNLEDSSGTLLPDNSFELQIAGMSFVFKENSNQVLINDEVVTMEAKPFMQNGKMYVPVSFIVNALGGNLRYIEDKRELYLYVYQYMYTSSFLEKSYGATSKPGIVPSARLEGDRDLLISDNPETLTSKLIPKSTATLAQYQVKATSATNKHRVFGWHYNTLGTDVQIGITVQNTSSTESIEVIDSKGTSQQTGNSWVGHDIGLTIADATLNDKLKKSSSKGIVIAPGETKVIESYDLLRDYIIGFLHDLDIKAVNGGTPEYTIRTVLTKNNSNLTSILSDPVPIDVSAKHPRGAWTSSTILAELPAYTVDSPEVGYNISNSSTDHFLTTENSLSQINGAIGNPGHFGMNYKVSIPLVNQTGTTKTIKLKLAGRGGIYSGAVKVNGKVYLVPTLRVGTEYVELPDYIMQGSSEKLELEFMHAGGVNLPVAIYVETK
;
A
#
# COMPACT_ATOMS: atom_id res chain seq x y z
N MET A 1 -56.17 5.48 20.40
CA MET A 1 -56.03 5.44 21.87
C MET A 1 -54.63 5.96 22.16
N PHE A 2 -54.50 7.18 22.40
CA PHE A 2 -54.31 7.95 23.64
C PHE A 2 -53.28 7.25 24.56
N SER A 3 -52.13 7.84 24.94
CA SER A 3 -52.04 9.05 25.77
C SER A 3 -50.63 9.67 25.72
N LYS A 4 -50.63 10.95 25.60
CA LYS A 4 -49.60 11.96 25.88
C LYS A 4 -49.22 11.95 27.37
N PHE A 5 -48.00 12.33 27.75
CA PHE A 5 -47.81 13.25 28.85
C PHE A 5 -46.65 14.23 28.59
N LYS A 6 -46.95 15.47 28.97
CA LYS A 6 -46.27 16.72 28.74
C LYS A 6 -45.32 17.10 29.91
N THR A 7 -44.24 17.77 29.56
CA THR A 7 -43.74 19.08 30.04
C THR A 7 -43.80 19.42 31.52
N SER A 8 -42.71 19.87 32.13
CA SER A 8 -42.71 21.13 32.86
C SER A 8 -41.33 21.79 32.90
N CYS A 9 -41.34 23.05 32.51
CA CYS A 9 -40.29 24.06 32.58
C CYS A 9 -40.45 24.78 33.92
N MET A 10 -39.35 25.14 34.62
CA MET A 10 -39.38 26.17 35.62
C MET A 10 -38.16 27.07 35.54
N ILE A 11 -38.44 28.31 35.23
CA ILE A 11 -37.60 29.51 35.29
C ILE A 11 -37.73 30.11 36.67
N THR A 12 -36.64 30.52 37.30
CA THR A 12 -36.59 31.63 38.30
C THR A 12 -35.15 32.11 38.36
N ALA A 13 -34.88 33.26 37.91
CA ALA A 13 -34.97 34.62 38.42
C ALA A 13 -33.61 35.09 38.99
N VAL A 14 -33.20 36.18 38.41
CA VAL A 14 -32.01 37.01 38.59
C VAL A 14 -32.04 37.66 40.00
N ALA A 15 -30.85 37.76 40.65
CA ALA A 15 -30.53 38.78 41.62
C ALA A 15 -29.16 39.37 41.35
N LEU A 16 -29.11 40.64 41.00
CA LEU A 16 -27.94 41.52 41.02
C LEU A 16 -27.51 41.81 42.45
N ALA A 17 -26.21 41.66 42.73
CA ALA A 17 -25.58 42.39 43.84
C ALA A 17 -24.11 42.71 43.52
N SER A 18 -23.88 43.97 43.33
CA SER A 18 -22.75 44.88 43.57
C SER A 18 -21.33 44.36 43.80
N ILE A 19 -20.48 44.99 43.03
CA ILE A 19 -19.03 45.05 42.94
C ILE A 19 -18.33 45.43 44.24
N LEU A 20 -17.28 44.70 44.64
CA LEU A 20 -16.12 45.26 45.36
C LEU A 20 -14.83 44.54 44.82
N PRO A 21 -13.72 45.28 44.60
CA PRO A 21 -12.51 44.74 44.05
C PRO A 21 -11.57 44.24 45.16
N GLY A 22 -10.94 43.10 44.92
CA GLY A 22 -9.83 42.72 45.76
C GLY A 22 -9.55 41.23 45.84
N GLN A 23 -8.42 40.90 45.27
CA GLN A 23 -7.65 39.67 45.35
C GLN A 23 -7.82 38.72 44.19
N THR A 24 -6.92 38.88 43.24
CA THR A 24 -6.50 37.81 42.32
C THR A 24 -5.82 36.71 43.12
N SER A 25 -6.58 35.74 43.58
CA SER A 25 -6.04 34.44 43.92
C SER A 25 -5.75 33.73 42.63
N ALA A 26 -4.49 33.69 42.21
CA ALA A 26 -4.02 32.74 41.23
C ALA A 26 -4.44 31.35 41.72
N LEU A 27 -5.39 30.72 41.05
CA LEU A 27 -5.64 29.31 41.16
C LEU A 27 -4.32 28.63 40.72
N ALA A 28 -3.51 28.26 41.71
CA ALA A 28 -2.42 27.34 41.51
C ALA A 28 -3.02 26.09 40.84
N ALA A 29 -2.69 25.86 39.59
CA ALA A 29 -2.96 24.59 38.92
C ALA A 29 -2.44 23.50 39.87
N SER A 30 -3.31 22.58 40.28
CA SER A 30 -2.94 21.46 41.13
C SER A 30 -1.79 20.73 40.44
N ASP A 31 -0.63 20.80 41.05
CA ASP A 31 0.56 20.07 40.59
C ASP A 31 0.22 18.59 40.79
N ASN A 32 -0.14 17.89 39.69
CA ASN A 32 -0.56 16.48 39.68
C ASN A 32 0.59 15.55 40.08
N GLY A 33 1.47 15.96 41.00
CA GLY A 33 2.65 15.21 41.44
C GLY A 33 3.74 15.10 40.34
N ILE A 34 3.74 16.07 39.41
CA ILE A 34 4.71 16.15 38.31
C ILE A 34 5.85 17.10 38.74
N HIS A 35 7.08 16.58 38.79
CA HIS A 35 8.27 17.34 39.14
C HIS A 35 9.25 17.37 37.97
N ILE A 36 9.61 18.57 37.50
CA ILE A 36 10.62 18.75 36.47
C ILE A 36 12.00 18.46 37.08
N LYS A 37 12.80 17.65 36.37
CA LYS A 37 14.16 17.24 36.78
C LYS A 37 15.20 17.86 35.82
N ASN A 38 15.64 19.08 36.17
CA ASN A 38 16.67 19.79 35.36
C ASN A 38 18.09 19.29 35.60
N ASN A 39 18.33 18.52 36.69
CA ASN A 39 19.64 18.02 37.11
C ASN A 39 19.85 16.52 36.81
N VAL A 40 18.95 15.90 36.05
CA VAL A 40 19.09 14.50 35.65
C VAL A 40 19.66 14.45 34.24
N SER A 41 20.75 13.70 34.07
CA SER A 41 21.30 13.37 32.74
C SER A 41 20.93 11.94 32.36
N ILE A 42 20.68 11.71 31.08
CA ILE A 42 20.39 10.39 30.54
C ILE A 42 21.47 10.08 29.52
N ASN A 43 22.17 8.97 29.69
CA ASN A 43 23.11 8.45 28.72
C ASN A 43 22.54 7.18 28.09
N ILE A 44 22.72 7.04 26.80
CA ILE A 44 22.37 5.84 26.05
C ILE A 44 23.60 5.36 25.33
N ASN A 45 24.06 4.14 25.65
CA ASN A 45 25.30 3.56 25.15
C ASN A 45 26.52 4.49 25.29
N GLY A 46 26.55 5.24 26.41
CA GLY A 46 27.66 6.16 26.74
C GLY A 46 27.51 7.59 26.16
N GLU A 47 26.50 7.84 25.32
CA GLU A 47 26.23 9.17 24.77
C GLU A 47 25.12 9.89 25.54
N THR A 48 25.34 11.16 25.91
CA THR A 48 24.33 11.96 26.63
C THR A 48 23.20 12.38 25.72
N LEU A 49 21.97 11.99 26.08
CA LEU A 49 20.77 12.34 25.37
C LEU A 49 20.41 13.84 25.53
N LYS A 50 20.34 14.56 24.44
CA LYS A 50 19.85 15.94 24.41
C LYS A 50 18.34 15.95 24.19
N VAL A 51 17.59 16.43 25.20
CA VAL A 51 16.11 16.53 25.14
C VAL A 51 15.72 18.00 25.19
N SER A 52 14.90 18.44 24.25
CA SER A 52 14.39 19.83 24.19
C SER A 52 13.30 20.11 25.21
N ASP A 53 12.46 19.12 25.49
CA ASP A 53 11.40 19.19 26.48
C ASP A 53 11.88 18.62 27.83
N PRO A 54 11.36 19.07 28.99
CA PRO A 54 11.89 18.70 30.30
C PRO A 54 11.71 17.21 30.62
N ILE A 55 12.69 16.63 31.31
CA ILE A 55 12.55 15.33 31.96
C ILE A 55 11.63 15.50 33.17
N VAL A 56 10.70 14.59 33.34
CA VAL A 56 9.67 14.68 34.38
C VAL A 56 9.75 13.46 35.31
N ASN A 57 9.68 13.73 36.62
CA ASN A 57 9.43 12.70 37.62
C ASN A 57 7.97 12.76 38.06
N LYS A 58 7.31 11.60 38.05
CA LYS A 58 5.96 11.44 38.59
C LYS A 58 5.88 10.11 39.33
N SER A 59 5.44 10.15 40.60
CA SER A 59 5.37 8.97 41.47
C SER A 59 6.70 8.18 41.54
N ASP A 60 7.83 8.89 41.64
CA ASP A 60 9.20 8.38 41.67
C ASP A 60 9.70 7.67 40.41
N TYR A 61 8.97 7.82 39.28
CA TYR A 61 9.38 7.32 37.97
C TYR A 61 9.74 8.48 37.04
N LEU A 62 10.78 8.27 36.24
CA LEU A 62 11.19 9.21 35.20
C LEU A 62 10.43 8.96 33.89
N PHE A 63 9.98 10.07 33.32
CA PHE A 63 9.29 10.09 32.04
C PHE A 63 9.99 11.06 31.09
N LEU A 64 10.03 10.67 29.84
CA LEU A 64 10.50 11.48 28.73
C LEU A 64 9.38 11.75 27.72
N PRO A 65 9.50 12.86 26.99
CA PRO A 65 8.65 13.07 25.82
C PRO A 65 8.75 11.87 24.86
N MET A 66 7.60 11.40 24.41
CA MET A 66 7.44 10.17 23.62
C MET A 66 8.47 10.08 22.48
N ARG A 67 8.51 11.11 21.61
CA ARG A 67 9.41 11.11 20.46
C ARG A 67 10.88 11.01 20.89
N ALA A 68 11.30 11.85 21.83
CA ALA A 68 12.68 11.85 22.31
C ALA A 68 13.11 10.49 22.90
N LEU A 69 12.22 9.81 23.65
CA LEU A 69 12.51 8.49 24.20
C LEU A 69 12.60 7.43 23.13
N TYR A 70 11.64 7.37 22.22
CA TYR A 70 11.62 6.34 21.18
C TYR A 70 12.75 6.51 20.16
N GLU A 71 13.05 7.74 19.74
CA GLU A 71 14.21 8.04 18.90
C GLU A 71 15.52 7.64 19.61
N ALA A 72 15.63 7.95 20.90
CA ALA A 72 16.83 7.66 21.69
C ALA A 72 17.07 6.15 21.90
N VAL A 73 16.02 5.36 22.07
CA VAL A 73 16.14 3.89 22.14
C VAL A 73 16.15 3.25 20.76
N GLY A 74 16.07 4.04 19.68
CA GLY A 74 16.12 3.56 18.32
C GLY A 74 14.85 2.82 17.86
N ALA A 75 13.69 3.16 18.43
CA ALA A 75 12.42 2.63 18.02
C ALA A 75 11.70 3.58 17.04
N SER A 76 11.05 3.04 16.03
CA SER A 76 10.06 3.78 15.24
C SER A 76 8.75 3.85 16.02
N VAL A 77 8.03 4.98 15.96
CA VAL A 77 6.77 5.17 16.68
C VAL A 77 5.67 5.68 15.76
N ASP A 78 4.48 5.08 15.89
CA ASP A 78 3.23 5.54 15.31
C ASP A 78 2.28 5.98 16.41
N TRP A 79 1.55 7.08 16.19
CA TRP A 79 0.59 7.62 17.13
C TRP A 79 -0.85 7.45 16.65
N LYS A 80 -1.61 6.59 17.31
CA LYS A 80 -3.03 6.35 17.06
C LYS A 80 -3.88 7.32 17.91
N LYS A 81 -4.32 8.39 17.27
CA LYS A 81 -5.06 9.47 17.94
C LYS A 81 -6.40 9.01 18.52
N GLU A 82 -7.09 8.10 17.85
CA GLU A 82 -8.42 7.59 18.22
C GLU A 82 -8.39 6.78 19.52
N THR A 83 -7.30 6.07 19.76
CA THR A 83 -7.11 5.22 20.94
C THR A 83 -6.13 5.82 21.95
N LEU A 84 -5.54 6.98 21.65
CA LEU A 84 -4.47 7.61 22.43
C LEU A 84 -3.31 6.64 22.71
N THR A 85 -2.93 5.86 21.71
CA THR A 85 -1.93 4.79 21.83
C THR A 85 -0.71 5.11 21.00
N ALA A 86 0.47 5.01 21.62
CA ALA A 86 1.76 4.99 20.93
C ALA A 86 2.14 3.54 20.64
N SER A 87 2.27 3.20 19.37
CA SER A 87 2.75 1.91 18.87
C SER A 87 4.19 2.08 18.46
N ALA A 88 5.14 1.48 19.19
CA ALA A 88 6.55 1.61 18.90
C ALA A 88 7.17 0.25 18.57
N ILE A 89 8.02 0.22 17.56
CA ILE A 89 8.72 -0.99 17.14
C ILE A 89 10.22 -0.75 17.20
N ARG A 90 10.95 -1.64 17.89
CA ARG A 90 12.41 -1.75 17.87
C ARG A 90 12.77 -3.23 17.75
N ASN A 91 13.64 -3.53 16.81
CA ASN A 91 14.15 -4.89 16.62
C ASN A 91 13.04 -5.94 16.52
N GLY A 92 11.96 -5.61 15.75
CA GLY A 92 10.79 -6.49 15.56
C GLY A 92 9.85 -6.59 16.77
N LYS A 93 10.20 -6.04 17.91
CA LYS A 93 9.39 -6.04 19.12
C LYS A 93 8.43 -4.86 19.13
N LEU A 94 7.14 -5.14 19.17
CA LEU A 94 6.07 -4.14 19.22
C LEU A 94 5.69 -3.82 20.67
N VAL A 95 5.67 -2.56 21.03
CA VAL A 95 5.21 -2.08 22.34
C VAL A 95 4.14 -1.02 22.13
N ASP A 96 2.90 -1.32 22.53
CA ASP A 96 1.77 -0.40 22.50
C ASP A 96 1.52 0.15 23.91
N LEU A 97 1.58 1.47 24.03
CA LEU A 97 1.32 2.21 25.27
C LEU A 97 0.15 3.16 25.10
N THR A 98 -0.95 2.92 25.82
CA THR A 98 -2.13 3.78 25.81
C THR A 98 -2.08 4.78 26.97
N ILE A 99 -2.33 6.06 26.70
CA ILE A 99 -2.36 7.13 27.69
C ILE A 99 -3.35 6.77 28.82
N GLY A 100 -2.87 6.89 30.07
CA GLY A 100 -3.64 6.59 31.26
C GLY A 100 -3.78 5.11 31.60
N SER A 101 -3.38 4.19 30.74
CA SER A 101 -3.41 2.77 31.01
C SER A 101 -2.15 2.29 31.74
N LYS A 102 -2.33 1.44 32.76
CA LYS A 102 -1.23 0.70 33.40
C LYS A 102 -1.02 -0.68 32.78
N THR A 103 -1.60 -0.94 31.63
CA THR A 103 -1.37 -2.17 30.87
C THR A 103 -0.86 -1.80 29.50
N ALA A 104 0.31 -2.28 29.15
CA ALA A 104 0.88 -2.23 27.80
C ALA A 104 0.51 -3.49 27.03
N LEU A 105 0.61 -3.42 25.69
CA LEU A 105 0.68 -4.62 24.86
C LEU A 105 2.12 -4.73 24.36
N VAL A 106 2.76 -5.84 24.65
CA VAL A 106 4.10 -6.17 24.15
C VAL A 106 3.95 -7.42 23.27
N ASP A 107 4.20 -7.27 21.98
CA ASP A 107 3.94 -8.30 20.96
C ASP A 107 2.52 -8.89 21.08
N GLY A 108 1.53 -8.00 21.34
CA GLY A 108 0.13 -8.37 21.54
C GLY A 108 -0.22 -8.97 22.91
N GLN A 109 0.78 -9.24 23.77
CA GLN A 109 0.56 -9.76 25.12
C GLN A 109 0.37 -8.62 26.12
N LYS A 110 -0.56 -8.77 27.06
CA LYS A 110 -0.79 -7.79 28.13
C LYS A 110 0.32 -7.83 29.15
N VAL A 111 1.03 -6.71 29.32
CA VAL A 111 2.11 -6.55 30.30
C VAL A 111 1.76 -5.43 31.27
N PRO A 112 1.75 -5.66 32.58
CA PRO A 112 1.43 -4.63 33.55
C PRO A 112 2.57 -3.61 33.67
N MET A 113 2.22 -2.34 33.75
CA MET A 113 3.11 -1.21 34.05
C MET A 113 2.86 -0.69 35.45
N VAL A 114 3.91 -0.32 36.17
CA VAL A 114 3.77 0.31 37.49
C VAL A 114 3.13 1.70 37.35
N VAL A 115 3.50 2.42 36.29
CA VAL A 115 3.02 3.79 36.01
C VAL A 115 2.51 3.89 34.59
N ALA A 116 1.46 4.68 34.39
CA ALA A 116 0.85 4.90 33.08
C ALA A 116 1.49 6.09 32.33
N PRO A 117 1.61 6.04 31.01
CA PRO A 117 1.97 7.22 30.23
C PRO A 117 0.87 8.30 30.35
N PHE A 118 1.25 9.56 30.19
CA PHE A 118 0.34 10.68 30.39
C PHE A 118 0.64 11.86 29.47
N MET A 119 -0.31 12.80 29.38
CA MET A 119 -0.14 14.07 28.68
C MET A 119 0.29 15.17 29.64
N TYR A 120 1.30 15.96 29.26
CA TYR A 120 1.74 17.15 29.99
C TYR A 120 2.18 18.24 28.99
N LYS A 121 1.58 19.44 29.12
CA LYS A 121 1.83 20.58 28.20
C LYS A 121 1.83 20.18 26.72
N ASP A 122 0.74 19.53 26.30
CA ASP A 122 0.52 19.06 24.92
C ASP A 122 1.60 18.08 24.39
N ARG A 123 2.34 17.45 25.28
CA ARG A 123 3.31 16.38 24.98
C ARG A 123 2.90 15.08 25.65
N THR A 124 3.13 14.00 24.97
CA THR A 124 2.97 12.65 25.51
C THR A 124 4.25 12.23 26.21
N TYR A 125 4.14 11.82 27.47
CA TYR A 125 5.25 11.37 28.30
C TYR A 125 5.19 9.87 28.55
N MET A 126 6.27 9.18 28.26
CA MET A 126 6.41 7.72 28.36
C MET A 126 7.33 7.34 29.52
N PRO A 127 7.03 6.24 30.27
CA PRO A 127 7.85 5.77 31.37
C PRO A 127 9.18 5.22 30.84
N LEU A 128 10.28 5.94 31.13
CA LEU A 128 11.61 5.69 30.59
C LEU A 128 12.05 4.23 30.80
N ARG A 129 12.01 3.73 32.03
CA ARG A 129 12.48 2.39 32.36
C ARG A 129 11.69 1.30 31.63
N PHE A 130 10.36 1.40 31.66
CA PHE A 130 9.49 0.40 31.01
C PHE A 130 9.77 0.29 29.51
N VAL A 131 9.86 1.43 28.83
CA VAL A 131 10.15 1.46 27.39
C VAL A 131 11.53 0.91 27.09
N SER A 132 12.57 1.38 27.81
CA SER A 132 13.94 0.96 27.56
C SER A 132 14.13 -0.54 27.81
N GLU A 133 13.62 -1.08 28.93
CA GLU A 133 13.77 -2.49 29.28
C GLU A 133 12.99 -3.42 28.32
N ASN A 134 11.80 -3.00 27.87
CA ASN A 134 11.07 -3.79 26.88
C ASN A 134 11.73 -3.80 25.50
N PHE A 135 12.57 -2.83 25.20
CA PHE A 135 13.40 -2.81 23.99
C PHE A 135 14.83 -3.34 24.21
N GLY A 136 15.04 -4.14 25.26
CA GLY A 136 16.32 -4.82 25.51
C GLY A 136 17.38 -3.95 26.20
N GLY A 137 16.97 -2.82 26.77
CA GLY A 137 17.87 -1.92 27.53
C GLY A 137 18.02 -2.35 28.98
N ASN A 138 19.23 -2.24 29.49
CA ASN A 138 19.50 -2.28 30.93
C ASN A 138 19.58 -0.84 31.47
N VAL A 139 18.69 -0.50 32.43
CA VAL A 139 18.53 0.87 32.94
C VAL A 139 19.13 0.95 34.36
N ASN A 140 20.22 1.66 34.50
CA ASN A 140 20.93 1.88 35.77
C ASN A 140 20.80 3.34 36.21
N TRP A 141 20.44 3.57 37.47
CA TRP A 141 20.36 4.89 38.08
C TRP A 141 21.53 5.13 39.02
N ASN A 142 22.29 6.19 38.78
CA ASN A 142 23.36 6.63 39.69
C ASN A 142 22.87 7.85 40.50
N PRO A 143 22.56 7.69 41.80
CA PRO A 143 22.06 8.76 42.63
C PRO A 143 23.11 9.84 42.96
N THR A 144 24.39 9.52 42.89
CA THR A 144 25.47 10.46 43.19
C THR A 144 25.66 11.45 42.04
N THR A 145 25.66 10.98 40.82
CA THR A 145 25.83 11.81 39.62
C THR A 145 24.49 12.29 39.04
N GLN A 146 23.37 11.82 39.57
CA GLN A 146 22.01 12.07 39.02
C GLN A 146 21.92 11.66 37.53
N THR A 147 22.50 10.51 37.19
CA THR A 147 22.58 10.03 35.83
C THR A 147 21.80 8.72 35.67
N VAL A 148 21.03 8.61 34.61
CA VAL A 148 20.44 7.34 34.12
C VAL A 148 21.33 6.84 32.99
N ASP A 149 21.95 5.70 33.16
CA ASP A 149 22.72 5.03 32.12
C ASP A 149 21.89 3.88 31.55
N ILE A 150 21.65 3.93 30.26
CA ILE A 150 20.88 2.92 29.49
C ILE A 150 21.86 2.24 28.54
N SER A 151 22.08 0.96 28.76
CA SER A 151 22.86 0.11 27.85
C SER A 151 21.86 -0.69 27.00
N LEU A 152 21.72 -0.33 25.74
CA LEU A 152 20.89 -1.06 24.79
C LEU A 152 21.77 -2.12 24.11
N THR A 153 21.32 -3.36 24.15
CA THR A 153 21.97 -4.43 23.37
C THR A 153 21.26 -4.54 22.02
N ASP A 154 22.04 -4.70 20.97
CA ASP A 154 21.52 -5.01 19.64
C ASP A 154 21.27 -6.52 19.46
N GLU A 155 21.56 -7.32 20.49
CA GLU A 155 21.30 -8.76 20.51
C GLU A 155 19.87 -9.07 20.95
N ILE A 156 19.18 -9.91 20.17
CA ILE A 156 17.88 -10.49 20.53
C ILE A 156 18.14 -11.77 21.32
N PRO A 157 17.76 -11.86 22.61
CA PRO A 157 17.85 -13.11 23.33
C PRO A 157 16.89 -14.14 22.72
N GLY A 158 17.41 -15.24 22.18
CA GLY A 158 16.63 -16.42 21.83
C GLY A 158 16.50 -16.76 20.35
N LYS A 159 17.19 -16.08 19.43
CA LYS A 159 17.18 -16.45 18.00
C LYS A 159 18.14 -17.60 17.71
N PRO A 160 17.74 -18.65 16.97
CA PRO A 160 18.65 -19.71 16.55
C PRO A 160 19.79 -19.15 15.70
N GLN A 161 21.01 -19.52 16.01
CA GLN A 161 22.21 -19.23 15.22
C GLN A 161 22.16 -20.14 14.00
N GLY A 162 21.83 -19.62 12.80
CA GLY A 162 21.93 -20.42 11.57
C GLY A 162 21.07 -20.05 10.39
N ASP A 163 19.96 -19.31 10.55
CA ASP A 163 19.13 -18.95 9.40
C ASP A 163 19.78 -17.87 8.54
N PRO A 164 19.76 -18.00 7.19
CA PRO A 164 20.35 -17.02 6.29
C PRO A 164 19.62 -15.68 6.40
N TYR A 165 20.35 -14.60 6.12
CA TYR A 165 19.73 -13.31 5.90
C TYR A 165 19.09 -13.29 4.52
N ILE A 166 17.89 -12.78 4.42
CA ILE A 166 17.14 -12.68 3.16
C ILE A 166 16.92 -11.21 2.82
N LEU A 167 17.30 -10.85 1.62
CA LEU A 167 16.99 -9.57 1.02
C LEU A 167 15.92 -9.77 -0.04
N HIS A 168 14.89 -8.94 0.01
CA HIS A 168 13.90 -8.85 -1.05
C HIS A 168 14.03 -7.49 -1.73
N ILE A 169 14.30 -7.48 -3.03
CA ILE A 169 14.31 -6.26 -3.84
C ILE A 169 13.14 -6.36 -4.82
N ASN A 170 12.16 -5.47 -4.71
CA ASN A 170 10.96 -5.47 -5.55
C ASN A 170 10.30 -6.86 -5.67
N ASN A 171 10.28 -7.63 -4.54
CA ASN A 171 9.79 -9.02 -4.39
C ASN A 171 10.73 -10.13 -4.90
N GLU A 172 11.85 -9.82 -5.50
CA GLU A 172 12.85 -10.82 -5.83
C GLU A 172 13.61 -11.24 -4.57
N ARG A 173 13.61 -12.53 -4.26
CA ARG A 173 14.20 -13.08 -3.03
C ARG A 173 15.67 -13.40 -3.23
N ILE A 174 16.54 -12.80 -2.43
CA ILE A 174 18.00 -12.96 -2.48
C ILE A 174 18.47 -13.54 -1.16
N VAL A 175 19.18 -14.65 -1.17
CA VAL A 175 19.83 -15.21 0.01
C VAL A 175 21.18 -14.52 0.19
N MET A 176 21.38 -13.87 1.33
CA MET A 176 22.62 -13.14 1.63
C MET A 176 23.59 -14.03 2.39
N GLU A 177 24.84 -14.03 1.96
CA GLU A 177 25.96 -14.63 2.72
C GLU A 177 26.42 -13.69 3.85
N ASP A 178 26.30 -12.40 3.64
CA ASP A 178 26.68 -11.37 4.59
C ASP A 178 25.51 -10.99 5.52
N PRO A 179 25.78 -10.61 6.76
CA PRO A 179 24.73 -10.22 7.70
C PRO A 179 24.10 -8.86 7.35
N ILE A 180 22.81 -8.72 7.60
CA ILE A 180 22.17 -7.41 7.75
C ILE A 180 22.61 -6.86 9.10
N ILE A 181 23.30 -5.73 9.12
CA ILE A 181 23.79 -5.10 10.34
C ILE A 181 22.84 -3.97 10.73
N VAL A 182 22.35 -3.99 11.96
CA VAL A 182 21.52 -2.92 12.50
C VAL A 182 22.37 -2.11 13.51
N LYS A 183 22.57 -0.82 13.21
CA LYS A 183 23.24 0.14 14.10
C LYS A 183 22.36 1.37 14.23
N GLN A 184 22.11 1.82 15.46
CA GLN A 184 21.28 3.00 15.74
C GLN A 184 19.95 2.97 14.96
N SER A 185 19.30 1.80 14.97
CA SER A 185 18.04 1.51 14.26
C SER A 185 18.08 1.74 12.74
N ARG A 186 19.23 1.69 12.14
CA ARG A 186 19.43 1.72 10.69
C ARG A 186 19.97 0.37 10.23
N SER A 187 19.34 -0.18 9.21
CA SER A 187 19.80 -1.39 8.55
C SER A 187 20.89 -1.07 7.54
N TYR A 188 21.95 -1.84 7.58
CA TYR A 188 23.07 -1.76 6.65
C TYR A 188 23.26 -3.10 5.96
N ILE A 189 23.51 -3.06 4.67
CA ILE A 189 23.93 -4.22 3.88
C ILE A 189 25.14 -3.86 3.04
N PRO A 190 25.93 -4.84 2.58
CA PRO A 190 26.93 -4.58 1.57
C PRO A 190 26.29 -4.01 0.29
N ALA A 191 26.86 -2.96 -0.26
CA ALA A 191 26.32 -2.26 -1.43
C ALA A 191 26.16 -3.16 -2.66
N ASN A 192 26.99 -4.21 -2.78
CA ASN A 192 26.93 -5.15 -3.89
C ASN A 192 25.57 -5.86 -4.00
N TYR A 193 24.89 -6.15 -2.88
CA TYR A 193 23.55 -6.75 -2.96
C TYR A 193 22.52 -5.82 -3.60
N ILE A 194 22.75 -4.51 -3.59
CA ILE A 194 21.86 -3.55 -4.27
C ILE A 194 22.17 -3.54 -5.77
N TYR A 195 23.44 -3.29 -6.16
CA TYR A 195 23.77 -3.11 -7.56
C TYR A 195 23.84 -4.42 -8.35
N ASP A 196 24.06 -5.58 -7.71
CA ASP A 196 24.00 -6.89 -8.39
C ASP A 196 22.57 -7.33 -8.71
N ASN A 197 21.55 -6.69 -8.09
CA ASN A 197 20.14 -7.11 -8.18
C ASN A 197 19.18 -5.99 -8.63
N LEU A 198 19.70 -4.86 -9.09
CA LEU A 198 18.92 -3.82 -9.77
C LEU A 198 19.48 -3.58 -11.17
N GLU A 199 18.60 -3.46 -12.16
CA GLU A 199 19.00 -3.11 -13.52
C GLU A 199 19.65 -1.71 -13.55
N ASP A 200 20.51 -1.44 -14.54
CA ASP A 200 21.21 -0.17 -14.72
C ASP A 200 21.91 0.34 -13.44
N SER A 201 22.54 -0.59 -12.71
CA SER A 201 23.28 -0.27 -11.49
C SER A 201 24.69 -0.86 -11.49
N SER A 202 25.60 -0.21 -10.78
CA SER A 202 26.98 -0.64 -10.61
C SER A 202 27.60 -0.08 -9.35
N GLY A 203 28.66 -0.72 -8.87
CA GLY A 203 29.43 -0.26 -7.71
C GLY A 203 30.92 -0.23 -8.00
N THR A 204 31.61 0.86 -7.65
CA THR A 204 33.04 1.04 -7.91
C THR A 204 33.75 1.64 -6.69
N LEU A 205 34.83 1.00 -6.25
CA LEU A 205 35.72 1.61 -5.27
C LEU A 205 36.66 2.59 -5.99
N LEU A 206 36.63 3.86 -5.59
CA LEU A 206 37.40 4.91 -6.19
C LEU A 206 38.83 4.97 -5.59
N PRO A 207 39.81 5.61 -6.27
CA PRO A 207 41.20 5.69 -5.83
C PRO A 207 41.42 6.36 -4.46
N ASP A 208 40.49 7.20 -4.01
CA ASP A 208 40.51 7.89 -2.72
C ASP A 208 39.84 7.07 -1.57
N ASN A 209 39.52 5.79 -1.84
CA ASN A 209 38.77 4.88 -0.97
C ASN A 209 37.32 5.30 -0.73
N SER A 210 36.76 6.23 -1.49
CA SER A 210 35.31 6.39 -1.55
C SER A 210 34.68 5.32 -2.43
N PHE A 211 33.39 5.05 -2.22
CA PHE A 211 32.64 4.03 -2.96
C PHE A 211 31.53 4.71 -3.75
N GLU A 212 31.59 4.59 -5.06
CA GLU A 212 30.53 5.04 -5.95
C GLU A 212 29.53 3.92 -6.20
N LEU A 213 28.27 4.21 -5.96
CA LEU A 213 27.13 3.35 -6.26
C LEU A 213 26.26 4.08 -7.30
N GLN A 214 26.20 3.53 -8.50
CA GLN A 214 25.32 4.01 -9.56
C GLN A 214 24.03 3.21 -9.55
N ILE A 215 22.88 3.89 -9.52
CA ILE A 215 21.56 3.24 -9.57
C ILE A 215 20.62 4.13 -10.39
N ALA A 216 20.08 3.62 -11.50
CA ALA A 216 19.08 4.28 -12.33
C ALA A 216 19.45 5.72 -12.74
N GLY A 217 20.71 5.92 -13.10
CA GLY A 217 21.24 7.22 -13.50
C GLY A 217 21.56 8.17 -12.33
N MET A 218 21.37 7.75 -11.08
CA MET A 218 21.84 8.49 -9.89
C MET A 218 23.18 7.94 -9.42
N SER A 219 24.13 8.83 -9.13
CA SER A 219 25.41 8.51 -8.51
C SER A 219 25.38 8.83 -7.03
N PHE A 220 25.76 7.86 -6.19
CA PHE A 220 25.96 8.02 -4.75
C PHE A 220 27.43 7.77 -4.42
N VAL A 221 28.18 8.77 -4.00
CA VAL A 221 29.59 8.60 -3.59
C VAL A 221 29.69 8.63 -2.09
N PHE A 222 29.90 7.45 -1.50
CA PHE A 222 30.04 7.22 -0.06
C PHE A 222 31.49 7.26 0.36
N LYS A 223 31.76 7.93 1.48
CA LYS A 223 33.05 7.90 2.15
C LYS A 223 32.91 7.23 3.50
N GLU A 224 33.78 6.26 3.77
CA GLU A 224 33.77 5.53 5.05
C GLU A 224 33.77 6.47 6.25
N ASN A 225 32.90 6.19 7.24
CA ASN A 225 32.72 6.96 8.47
C ASN A 225 32.30 8.44 8.28
N SER A 226 31.92 8.84 7.06
CA SER A 226 31.37 10.18 6.76
C SER A 226 29.84 10.14 6.83
N ASN A 227 29.25 11.20 7.38
CA ASN A 227 27.81 11.44 7.24
C ASN A 227 27.44 12.29 6.01
N GLN A 228 28.42 12.61 5.17
CA GLN A 228 28.20 13.29 3.88
C GLN A 228 28.34 12.27 2.76
N VAL A 229 27.46 12.37 1.80
CA VAL A 229 27.45 11.62 0.54
C VAL A 229 27.27 12.61 -0.60
N LEU A 230 27.91 12.37 -1.73
CA LEU A 230 27.58 13.09 -2.96
C LEU A 230 26.47 12.33 -3.68
N ILE A 231 25.39 13.05 -4.02
CA ILE A 231 24.34 12.55 -4.92
C ILE A 231 24.39 13.41 -6.17
N ASN A 232 24.78 12.84 -7.31
CA ASN A 232 24.95 13.58 -8.56
C ASN A 232 25.81 14.86 -8.36
N ASP A 233 26.95 14.73 -7.67
CA ASP A 233 27.89 15.80 -7.30
C ASP A 233 27.38 16.82 -6.26
N GLU A 234 26.16 16.70 -5.77
CA GLU A 234 25.65 17.53 -4.68
C GLU A 234 25.89 16.88 -3.31
N VAL A 235 26.37 17.68 -2.33
CA VAL A 235 26.62 17.21 -0.97
C VAL A 235 25.31 17.08 -0.21
N VAL A 236 24.97 15.86 0.21
CA VAL A 236 23.80 15.56 1.04
C VAL A 236 24.26 14.98 2.38
N THR A 237 23.60 15.37 3.46
CA THR A 237 23.89 14.83 4.80
C THR A 237 23.01 13.61 5.11
N MET A 238 23.66 12.51 5.46
CA MET A 238 23.01 11.29 5.94
C MET A 238 22.89 11.29 7.47
N GLU A 239 21.87 10.66 7.99
CA GLU A 239 21.74 10.41 9.43
C GLU A 239 22.61 9.24 9.93
N ALA A 240 23.20 8.49 9.00
CA ALA A 240 23.94 7.26 9.28
C ALA A 240 25.22 7.22 8.44
N LYS A 241 26.30 6.66 8.99
CA LYS A 241 27.63 6.63 8.36
C LYS A 241 27.89 5.26 7.75
N PRO A 242 28.26 5.16 6.46
CA PRO A 242 28.70 3.92 5.84
C PRO A 242 30.04 3.47 6.45
N PHE A 243 30.31 2.18 6.40
CA PHE A 243 31.56 1.61 6.94
C PHE A 243 32.02 0.40 6.12
N MET A 244 33.32 0.11 6.19
CA MET A 244 33.90 -1.08 5.59
C MET A 244 33.87 -2.27 6.56
N GLN A 245 33.47 -3.43 6.08
CA GLN A 245 33.57 -4.70 6.80
C GLN A 245 33.85 -5.84 5.81
N ASN A 246 34.86 -6.67 6.11
CA ASN A 246 35.27 -7.79 5.26
C ASN A 246 35.53 -7.38 3.80
N GLY A 247 36.08 -6.19 3.56
CA GLY A 247 36.36 -5.67 2.22
C GLY A 247 35.14 -5.17 1.45
N LYS A 248 33.95 -5.12 2.07
CA LYS A 248 32.70 -4.64 1.47
C LYS A 248 32.25 -3.35 2.11
N MET A 249 31.73 -2.42 1.30
CA MET A 249 31.12 -1.18 1.79
C MET A 249 29.70 -1.46 2.26
N TYR A 250 29.46 -1.31 3.55
CA TYR A 250 28.12 -1.36 4.15
C TYR A 250 27.48 0.03 4.10
N VAL A 251 26.34 0.11 3.44
CA VAL A 251 25.62 1.36 3.21
C VAL A 251 24.29 1.40 3.98
N PRO A 252 23.86 2.58 4.48
CA PRO A 252 22.58 2.71 5.17
C PRO A 252 21.44 2.60 4.16
N VAL A 253 20.70 1.48 4.20
CA VAL A 253 19.73 1.12 3.16
C VAL A 253 18.58 2.11 3.09
N SER A 254 18.10 2.59 4.25
CA SER A 254 17.00 3.55 4.30
C SER A 254 17.30 4.85 3.55
N PHE A 255 18.55 5.31 3.62
CA PHE A 255 18.97 6.51 2.90
C PHE A 255 18.88 6.33 1.38
N ILE A 256 19.41 5.23 0.86
CA ILE A 256 19.39 4.92 -0.58
C ILE A 256 17.95 4.75 -1.07
N VAL A 257 17.17 3.93 -0.36
CA VAL A 257 15.77 3.65 -0.74
C VAL A 257 14.93 4.93 -0.74
N ASN A 258 15.10 5.80 0.26
CA ASN A 258 14.39 7.09 0.30
C ASN A 258 14.80 8.03 -0.85
N ALA A 259 16.11 8.10 -1.18
CA ALA A 259 16.59 8.90 -2.30
C ALA A 259 16.05 8.41 -3.65
N LEU A 260 15.79 7.10 -3.77
CA LEU A 260 15.18 6.47 -4.94
C LEU A 260 13.64 6.48 -4.91
N GLY A 261 13.03 7.20 -3.96
CA GLY A 261 11.57 7.28 -3.82
C GLY A 261 10.91 5.97 -3.40
N GLY A 262 11.67 5.09 -2.74
CA GLY A 262 11.23 3.74 -2.37
C GLY A 262 10.76 3.60 -0.93
N ASN A 263 10.59 2.36 -0.50
CA ASN A 263 10.18 1.97 0.83
C ASN A 263 11.03 0.81 1.38
N LEU A 264 11.19 0.76 2.69
CA LEU A 264 12.01 -0.23 3.39
C LEU A 264 11.24 -0.86 4.54
N ARG A 265 11.33 -2.19 4.66
CA ARG A 265 10.84 -2.93 5.83
C ARG A 265 11.86 -3.97 6.25
N TYR A 266 12.19 -4.03 7.53
CA TYR A 266 13.01 -5.08 8.11
C TYR A 266 12.18 -5.93 9.07
N ILE A 267 12.22 -7.25 8.89
CA ILE A 267 11.56 -8.24 9.76
C ILE A 267 12.67 -8.99 10.49
N GLU A 268 12.94 -8.57 11.70
CA GLU A 268 14.12 -9.02 12.43
C GLU A 268 14.05 -10.48 12.85
N ASP A 269 12.92 -10.94 13.34
CA ASP A 269 12.70 -12.35 13.73
C ASP A 269 12.88 -13.34 12.58
N LYS A 270 12.66 -12.87 11.34
CA LYS A 270 12.90 -13.65 10.12
C LYS A 270 14.27 -13.38 9.47
N ARG A 271 15.02 -12.37 9.90
CA ARG A 271 16.22 -11.84 9.23
C ARG A 271 16.00 -11.43 7.78
N GLU A 272 14.81 -10.86 7.50
CA GLU A 272 14.38 -10.48 6.17
C GLU A 272 14.30 -8.96 6.01
N LEU A 273 14.94 -8.44 4.97
CA LEU A 273 14.92 -7.02 4.60
C LEU A 273 14.23 -6.86 3.25
N TYR A 274 13.19 -6.05 3.21
CA TYR A 274 12.41 -5.78 2.01
C TYR A 274 12.69 -4.36 1.53
N LEU A 275 13.20 -4.24 0.30
CA LEU A 275 13.43 -3.00 -0.42
C LEU A 275 12.44 -2.90 -1.57
N TYR A 276 11.68 -1.81 -1.58
CA TYR A 276 10.84 -1.45 -2.71
C TYR A 276 11.39 -0.17 -3.33
N VAL A 277 11.84 -0.24 -4.57
CA VAL A 277 12.39 0.90 -5.32
C VAL A 277 11.42 1.21 -6.44
N TYR A 278 10.57 2.21 -6.27
CA TYR A 278 9.41 2.48 -7.12
C TYR A 278 9.77 2.81 -8.57
N GLN A 279 10.87 3.49 -8.83
CA GLN A 279 11.28 3.79 -10.20
C GLN A 279 11.55 2.56 -11.08
N TYR A 280 11.77 1.38 -10.46
CA TYR A 280 11.88 0.11 -11.16
C TYR A 280 10.55 -0.67 -11.24
N MET A 281 9.51 -0.17 -10.58
CA MET A 281 8.20 -0.79 -10.58
C MET A 281 7.32 -0.31 -11.74
N TYR A 282 7.65 0.85 -12.33
CA TYR A 282 6.83 1.50 -13.34
C TYR A 282 7.56 1.68 -14.66
N THR A 283 6.84 1.43 -15.75
CA THR A 283 7.30 1.73 -17.12
C THR A 283 7.03 3.20 -17.47
N SER A 284 5.99 3.78 -16.88
CA SER A 284 5.49 5.11 -17.21
C SER A 284 5.85 6.15 -16.17
N SER A 285 5.94 7.42 -16.62
CA SER A 285 6.20 8.56 -15.74
C SER A 285 4.92 9.04 -15.06
N PHE A 286 5.06 9.58 -13.85
CA PHE A 286 3.98 10.27 -13.15
C PHE A 286 3.67 11.63 -13.80
N LEU A 287 2.39 11.98 -13.83
CA LEU A 287 1.93 13.33 -14.08
C LEU A 287 2.18 14.20 -12.84
N GLU A 288 2.46 15.47 -13.05
CA GLU A 288 2.62 16.42 -11.95
C GLU A 288 1.27 16.79 -11.33
N LYS A 289 1.22 16.86 -9.99
CA LYS A 289 0.05 17.33 -9.27
C LYS A 289 -0.11 18.84 -9.44
N SER A 290 -1.34 19.23 -9.67
CA SER A 290 -1.80 20.62 -9.60
C SER A 290 -2.79 20.78 -8.45
N TYR A 291 -2.88 21.98 -7.91
CA TYR A 291 -3.70 22.30 -6.76
C TYR A 291 -4.76 23.34 -7.14
N GLY A 292 -6.00 23.12 -6.75
CA GLY A 292 -7.10 24.01 -7.00
C GLY A 292 -8.45 23.32 -6.99
N ALA A 293 -9.51 24.14 -6.96
CA ALA A 293 -10.86 23.62 -7.10
C ALA A 293 -11.17 23.30 -8.56
N THR A 294 -11.82 22.19 -8.80
CA THR A 294 -12.38 21.81 -10.10
C THR A 294 -13.88 22.04 -10.12
N SER A 295 -14.45 22.31 -11.29
CA SER A 295 -15.89 22.45 -11.45
C SER A 295 -16.65 21.18 -11.05
N LYS A 296 -17.95 21.29 -10.77
CA LYS A 296 -18.79 20.12 -10.47
C LYS A 296 -19.01 19.32 -11.76
N PRO A 297 -18.54 18.08 -11.85
CA PRO A 297 -18.75 17.28 -13.06
C PRO A 297 -20.17 16.72 -13.14
N GLY A 298 -20.65 16.51 -14.36
CA GLY A 298 -21.76 15.63 -14.65
C GLY A 298 -21.36 14.15 -14.51
N ILE A 299 -22.22 13.26 -14.97
CA ILE A 299 -21.91 11.83 -15.12
C ILE A 299 -21.83 11.48 -16.62
N VAL A 300 -21.07 10.47 -16.95
CA VAL A 300 -21.05 9.91 -18.31
C VAL A 300 -22.47 9.54 -18.73
N PRO A 301 -22.97 10.06 -19.86
CA PRO A 301 -24.37 9.84 -20.25
C PRO A 301 -24.63 8.43 -20.79
N SER A 302 -23.61 7.81 -21.41
CA SER A 302 -23.69 6.47 -21.94
C SER A 302 -22.37 5.75 -21.90
N ALA A 303 -22.43 4.45 -21.67
CA ALA A 303 -21.31 3.54 -21.78
C ALA A 303 -21.79 2.16 -22.25
N ARG A 304 -20.88 1.28 -22.65
CA ARG A 304 -21.17 -0.11 -23.01
C ARG A 304 -19.97 -1.01 -22.72
N LEU A 305 -20.23 -2.28 -22.52
CA LEU A 305 -19.17 -3.29 -22.52
C LEU A 305 -18.62 -3.47 -23.94
N GLU A 306 -17.31 -3.66 -24.07
CA GLU A 306 -16.61 -3.83 -25.33
C GLU A 306 -15.62 -5.00 -25.25
N GLY A 307 -15.42 -5.70 -26.38
CA GLY A 307 -14.47 -6.81 -26.45
C GLY A 307 -15.07 -8.15 -26.02
N ASP A 308 -14.20 -9.17 -26.07
CA ASP A 308 -14.56 -10.59 -25.92
C ASP A 308 -13.77 -11.30 -24.82
N ARG A 309 -13.12 -10.56 -23.94
CA ARG A 309 -12.36 -11.09 -22.80
C ARG A 309 -13.20 -11.04 -21.54
N ASP A 310 -13.68 -12.21 -21.08
CA ASP A 310 -14.42 -12.30 -19.81
C ASP A 310 -13.55 -11.88 -18.63
N LEU A 311 -14.16 -11.30 -17.61
CA LEU A 311 -13.51 -10.87 -16.39
C LEU A 311 -13.94 -11.73 -15.21
N LEU A 312 -13.01 -12.39 -14.53
CA LEU A 312 -13.21 -13.01 -13.22
C LEU A 312 -12.54 -12.13 -12.15
N ILE A 313 -13.31 -11.69 -11.17
CA ILE A 313 -12.79 -10.95 -10.01
C ILE A 313 -12.81 -11.79 -8.77
N SER A 314 -11.66 -11.79 -8.08
CA SER A 314 -11.39 -12.42 -6.79
C SER A 314 -10.89 -11.36 -5.81
N ASP A 315 -11.82 -10.55 -5.29
CA ASP A 315 -11.53 -9.48 -4.33
C ASP A 315 -12.44 -9.60 -3.07
N ASN A 316 -13.24 -10.66 -3.00
CA ASN A 316 -14.02 -10.96 -1.81
C ASN A 316 -13.90 -12.46 -1.45
N PRO A 317 -13.40 -12.79 -0.25
CA PRO A 317 -12.97 -11.86 0.80
C PRO A 317 -11.66 -11.14 0.43
N GLU A 318 -11.60 -9.80 0.57
CA GLU A 318 -10.34 -9.06 0.48
C GLU A 318 -9.45 -9.44 1.66
N THR A 319 -9.94 -9.28 2.89
CA THR A 319 -9.19 -9.68 4.07
C THR A 319 -9.39 -11.17 4.35
N LEU A 320 -8.31 -11.93 4.17
CA LEU A 320 -8.26 -13.37 4.41
C LEU A 320 -8.14 -13.63 5.91
N THR A 321 -9.21 -14.01 6.56
CA THR A 321 -9.25 -14.31 8.01
C THR A 321 -9.45 -15.80 8.27
N SER A 322 -9.01 -16.29 9.44
CA SER A 322 -9.25 -17.68 9.85
C SER A 322 -10.73 -18.02 9.99
N LYS A 323 -11.60 -17.02 10.20
CA LYS A 323 -13.06 -17.19 10.24
C LYS A 323 -13.63 -17.51 8.86
N LEU A 324 -13.19 -16.80 7.82
CA LEU A 324 -13.65 -16.99 6.44
C LEU A 324 -12.95 -18.19 5.78
N ILE A 325 -11.71 -18.45 6.16
CA ILE A 325 -10.89 -19.57 5.66
C ILE A 325 -10.46 -20.47 6.82
N PRO A 326 -11.36 -21.29 7.37
CA PRO A 326 -11.04 -22.14 8.53
C PRO A 326 -10.17 -23.36 8.16
N LYS A 327 -10.20 -23.82 6.90
CA LYS A 327 -9.44 -24.96 6.41
C LYS A 327 -8.06 -24.56 5.93
N SER A 328 -7.18 -25.53 5.70
CA SER A 328 -5.85 -25.33 5.13
C SER A 328 -5.88 -24.91 3.65
N THR A 329 -6.97 -25.19 2.95
CA THR A 329 -7.19 -24.85 1.54
C THR A 329 -8.55 -24.20 1.34
N ALA A 330 -8.67 -23.33 0.33
CA ALA A 330 -9.93 -22.68 -0.03
C ALA A 330 -9.97 -22.34 -1.53
N THR A 331 -11.17 -22.26 -2.09
CA THR A 331 -11.44 -21.56 -3.34
C THR A 331 -11.93 -20.14 -2.97
N LEU A 332 -11.33 -19.10 -3.55
CA LEU A 332 -11.66 -17.70 -3.28
C LEU A 332 -12.73 -17.20 -4.26
N ALA A 333 -12.55 -17.49 -5.56
CA ALA A 333 -13.51 -17.20 -6.61
C ALA A 333 -13.51 -18.31 -7.67
N GLN A 334 -14.60 -18.42 -8.42
CA GLN A 334 -14.79 -19.46 -9.43
C GLN A 334 -15.62 -18.92 -10.58
N TYR A 335 -15.30 -19.36 -11.79
CA TYR A 335 -16.10 -19.13 -12.98
C TYR A 335 -16.23 -20.44 -13.77
N GLN A 336 -17.46 -20.94 -13.92
CA GLN A 336 -17.79 -22.10 -14.75
C GLN A 336 -18.08 -21.60 -16.16
N VAL A 337 -17.16 -21.86 -17.06
CA VAL A 337 -17.26 -21.42 -18.46
C VAL A 337 -18.00 -22.47 -19.27
N LYS A 338 -19.08 -22.03 -19.91
CA LYS A 338 -19.78 -22.77 -20.97
C LYS A 338 -19.53 -22.01 -22.26
N ALA A 339 -18.48 -22.37 -22.95
CA ALA A 339 -18.04 -21.64 -24.12
C ALA A 339 -19.04 -21.73 -25.28
N THR A 340 -19.19 -20.63 -25.99
CA THR A 340 -19.99 -20.54 -27.22
C THR A 340 -19.10 -20.52 -28.48
N SER A 341 -17.80 -20.47 -28.29
CA SER A 341 -16.78 -20.49 -29.36
C SER A 341 -15.63 -21.42 -29.00
N ALA A 342 -14.86 -21.84 -30.00
CA ALA A 342 -13.69 -22.70 -29.78
C ALA A 342 -12.57 -22.00 -29.02
N THR A 343 -12.46 -20.68 -29.11
CA THR A 343 -11.47 -19.87 -28.40
C THR A 343 -12.16 -18.88 -27.50
N ASN A 344 -11.75 -18.81 -26.24
CA ASN A 344 -12.32 -17.94 -25.23
C ASN A 344 -11.19 -17.24 -24.48
N LYS A 345 -11.38 -15.96 -24.20
CA LYS A 345 -10.41 -15.09 -23.54
C LYS A 345 -10.88 -14.73 -22.15
N HIS A 346 -9.99 -14.74 -21.22
CA HIS A 346 -10.30 -14.45 -19.82
C HIS A 346 -9.26 -13.50 -19.22
N ARG A 347 -9.71 -12.69 -18.28
CA ARG A 347 -8.90 -11.94 -17.34
C ARG A 347 -9.29 -12.34 -15.94
N VAL A 348 -8.31 -12.69 -15.12
CA VAL A 348 -8.47 -12.92 -13.69
C VAL A 348 -7.81 -11.76 -12.97
N PHE A 349 -8.58 -11.04 -12.15
CA PHE A 349 -8.08 -9.99 -11.28
C PHE A 349 -8.32 -10.41 -9.83
N GLY A 350 -7.30 -10.27 -8.98
CA GLY A 350 -7.41 -10.60 -7.56
C GLY A 350 -6.76 -9.55 -6.67
N TRP A 351 -7.35 -9.40 -5.46
CA TRP A 351 -6.87 -8.47 -4.46
C TRP A 351 -7.14 -9.03 -3.07
N HIS A 352 -6.07 -9.36 -2.32
CA HIS A 352 -6.23 -10.04 -1.04
C HIS A 352 -5.22 -9.58 0.00
N TYR A 353 -5.68 -9.35 1.24
CA TYR A 353 -4.88 -9.03 2.40
C TYR A 353 -4.80 -10.25 3.34
N ASN A 354 -3.60 -10.77 3.56
CA ASN A 354 -3.36 -11.98 4.34
C ASN A 354 -3.26 -11.70 5.84
N THR A 355 -4.31 -12.00 6.61
CA THR A 355 -4.31 -11.95 8.08
C THR A 355 -4.41 -13.33 8.73
N LEU A 356 -4.00 -14.39 8.01
CA LEU A 356 -4.11 -15.77 8.47
C LEU A 356 -3.03 -16.20 9.46
N GLY A 357 -2.05 -15.32 9.75
CA GLY A 357 -0.96 -15.61 10.67
C GLY A 357 0.17 -16.46 10.08
N THR A 358 0.08 -16.86 8.83
CA THR A 358 1.09 -17.63 8.10
C THR A 358 1.16 -17.14 6.65
N ASP A 359 2.29 -17.39 5.98
CA ASP A 359 2.38 -17.22 4.55
C ASP A 359 1.45 -18.21 3.84
N VAL A 360 0.89 -17.80 2.70
CA VAL A 360 -0.01 -18.62 1.91
C VAL A 360 0.36 -18.56 0.43
N GLN A 361 -0.10 -19.53 -0.34
CA GLN A 361 0.01 -19.50 -1.79
C GLN A 361 -1.38 -19.37 -2.40
N ILE A 362 -1.53 -18.43 -3.35
CA ILE A 362 -2.74 -18.26 -4.16
C ILE A 362 -2.43 -18.76 -5.57
N GLY A 363 -3.32 -19.58 -6.13
CA GLY A 363 -3.18 -20.09 -7.49
C GLY A 363 -4.37 -19.76 -8.37
N ILE A 364 -4.10 -19.55 -9.67
CA ILE A 364 -5.10 -19.59 -10.72
C ILE A 364 -5.06 -21.00 -11.31
N THR A 365 -6.19 -21.71 -11.26
CA THR A 365 -6.31 -23.06 -11.82
C THR A 365 -7.39 -23.13 -12.88
N VAL A 366 -7.17 -24.00 -13.87
CA VAL A 366 -8.18 -24.34 -14.88
C VAL A 366 -8.43 -25.84 -14.80
N GLN A 367 -9.69 -26.20 -14.57
CA GLN A 367 -10.18 -27.56 -14.63
C GLN A 367 -10.95 -27.76 -15.95
N ASN A 368 -10.54 -28.67 -16.77
CA ASN A 368 -11.33 -29.11 -17.92
C ASN A 368 -12.49 -29.98 -17.46
N THR A 369 -13.71 -29.47 -17.55
CA THR A 369 -14.92 -30.21 -17.13
C THR A 369 -15.64 -30.90 -18.30
N SER A 370 -15.12 -30.76 -19.53
CA SER A 370 -15.57 -31.52 -20.67
C SER A 370 -15.31 -33.03 -20.46
N SER A 371 -16.17 -33.86 -20.97
CA SER A 371 -15.98 -35.32 -20.95
C SER A 371 -15.17 -35.85 -22.15
N THR A 372 -15.00 -35.06 -23.18
CA THR A 372 -14.45 -35.54 -24.46
C THR A 372 -13.42 -34.59 -25.10
N GLU A 373 -13.53 -33.28 -24.85
CA GLU A 373 -12.71 -32.27 -25.51
C GLU A 373 -11.53 -31.88 -24.64
N SER A 374 -10.30 -31.94 -25.17
CA SER A 374 -9.12 -31.35 -24.55
C SER A 374 -9.09 -29.84 -24.83
N ILE A 375 -8.54 -29.07 -23.89
CA ILE A 375 -8.34 -27.63 -24.04
C ILE A 375 -6.86 -27.29 -23.99
N GLU A 376 -6.46 -26.24 -24.68
CA GLU A 376 -5.08 -25.72 -24.72
C GLU A 376 -5.07 -24.27 -24.27
N VAL A 377 -4.13 -23.90 -23.41
CA VAL A 377 -3.82 -22.51 -23.04
C VAL A 377 -2.92 -21.92 -24.13
N ILE A 378 -3.50 -21.16 -25.05
CA ILE A 378 -2.80 -20.62 -26.22
C ILE A 378 -2.09 -19.30 -25.96
N ASP A 379 -2.52 -18.54 -24.97
CA ASP A 379 -1.82 -17.36 -24.43
C ASP A 379 -2.03 -17.26 -22.93
N SER A 380 -0.99 -16.80 -22.23
CA SER A 380 -1.01 -16.66 -20.78
C SER A 380 0.04 -15.62 -20.38
N LYS A 381 -0.42 -14.54 -19.76
CA LYS A 381 0.45 -13.44 -19.32
C LYS A 381 -0.19 -12.70 -18.15
N GLY A 382 0.64 -12.24 -17.21
CA GLY A 382 0.13 -11.58 -16.03
C GLY A 382 1.15 -10.70 -15.32
N THR A 383 0.70 -10.10 -14.25
CA THR A 383 1.53 -9.34 -13.33
C THR A 383 0.94 -9.43 -11.93
N SER A 384 1.79 -9.31 -10.93
CA SER A 384 1.39 -9.25 -9.53
C SER A 384 2.33 -8.35 -8.76
N GLN A 385 1.84 -7.81 -7.67
CA GLN A 385 2.62 -7.04 -6.73
C GLN A 385 2.05 -7.23 -5.32
N GLN A 386 2.91 -7.27 -4.30
CA GLN A 386 2.48 -7.34 -2.91
C GLN A 386 3.27 -6.37 -2.04
N THR A 387 2.67 -5.92 -0.94
CA THR A 387 3.34 -5.10 0.06
C THR A 387 2.80 -5.37 1.45
N GLY A 388 3.67 -5.28 2.46
CA GLY A 388 3.28 -5.25 3.88
C GLY A 388 3.06 -3.84 4.41
N ASN A 389 3.16 -2.82 3.57
CA ASN A 389 2.96 -1.42 3.94
C ASN A 389 1.58 -0.95 3.47
N SER A 390 0.66 -0.78 4.41
CA SER A 390 -0.71 -0.32 4.11
C SER A 390 -0.78 1.07 3.47
N TRP A 391 0.26 1.91 3.64
CA TRP A 391 0.33 3.24 3.03
C TRP A 391 0.62 3.22 1.53
N VAL A 392 1.20 2.13 1.03
CA VAL A 392 1.54 1.96 -0.40
C VAL A 392 0.65 0.92 -1.10
N GLY A 393 -0.50 0.58 -0.51
CA GLY A 393 -1.48 -0.30 -1.16
C GLY A 393 -1.87 0.18 -2.56
N HIS A 394 -1.97 1.49 -2.75
CA HIS A 394 -2.27 2.08 -4.07
C HIS A 394 -1.18 1.80 -5.12
N ASP A 395 0.07 1.70 -4.71
CA ASP A 395 1.21 1.49 -5.63
C ASP A 395 1.18 0.08 -6.24
N ILE A 396 0.60 -0.90 -5.53
CA ILE A 396 0.35 -2.24 -6.09
C ILE A 396 -0.57 -2.13 -7.31
N GLY A 397 -1.68 -1.42 -7.15
CA GLY A 397 -2.65 -1.22 -8.21
C GLY A 397 -2.08 -0.42 -9.39
N LEU A 398 -1.22 0.57 -9.12
CA LEU A 398 -0.53 1.34 -10.15
C LEU A 398 0.40 0.46 -10.99
N THR A 399 1.19 -0.43 -10.36
CA THR A 399 2.07 -1.36 -11.07
C THR A 399 1.28 -2.25 -12.05
N ILE A 400 0.13 -2.75 -11.59
CA ILE A 400 -0.76 -3.57 -12.44
C ILE A 400 -1.32 -2.75 -13.60
N ALA A 401 -1.79 -1.54 -13.32
CA ALA A 401 -2.37 -0.65 -14.32
C ALA A 401 -1.34 -0.22 -15.37
N ASP A 402 -0.12 0.14 -14.93
CA ASP A 402 0.99 0.50 -15.80
C ASP A 402 1.39 -0.64 -16.73
N ALA A 403 1.61 -1.83 -16.18
CA ALA A 403 1.98 -3.01 -16.96
C ALA A 403 0.90 -3.39 -17.97
N THR A 404 -0.39 -3.27 -17.57
CA THR A 404 -1.51 -3.63 -18.43
C THR A 404 -1.67 -2.66 -19.60
N LEU A 405 -1.67 -1.34 -19.35
CA LEU A 405 -1.86 -0.34 -20.41
C LEU A 405 -0.65 -0.22 -21.35
N ASN A 406 0.55 -0.60 -20.90
CA ASN A 406 1.77 -0.66 -21.72
C ASN A 406 1.94 -1.99 -22.47
N ASP A 407 1.02 -2.95 -22.30
CA ASP A 407 1.17 -4.32 -22.82
C ASP A 407 2.47 -5.01 -22.36
N LYS A 408 2.83 -4.81 -21.08
CA LYS A 408 4.04 -5.33 -20.42
C LYS A 408 3.73 -6.47 -19.45
N LEU A 409 2.58 -7.13 -19.59
CA LEU A 409 2.29 -8.33 -18.82
C LEU A 409 3.33 -9.42 -19.14
N LYS A 410 3.89 -10.03 -18.11
CA LYS A 410 4.92 -11.08 -18.24
C LYS A 410 4.27 -12.36 -18.75
N LYS A 411 4.87 -13.02 -19.74
CA LYS A 411 4.43 -14.31 -20.24
C LYS A 411 4.59 -15.39 -19.16
N SER A 412 3.54 -16.18 -18.95
CA SER A 412 3.56 -17.32 -18.05
C SER A 412 4.07 -18.58 -18.77
N SER A 413 4.68 -19.49 -18.02
CA SER A 413 5.09 -20.82 -18.49
C SER A 413 3.91 -21.74 -18.84
N SER A 414 2.69 -21.36 -18.47
CA SER A 414 1.48 -22.14 -18.77
C SER A 414 1.01 -22.06 -20.22
N LYS A 415 1.58 -21.16 -21.04
CA LYS A 415 1.31 -21.13 -22.47
C LYS A 415 1.72 -22.43 -23.15
N GLY A 416 0.82 -23.02 -23.92
CA GLY A 416 1.00 -24.30 -24.62
C GLY A 416 0.61 -25.53 -23.78
N ILE A 417 0.15 -25.34 -22.53
CA ILE A 417 -0.34 -26.46 -21.71
C ILE A 417 -1.65 -26.98 -22.29
N VAL A 418 -1.68 -28.29 -22.55
CA VAL A 418 -2.91 -29.03 -22.88
C VAL A 418 -3.50 -29.62 -21.61
N ILE A 419 -4.80 -29.45 -21.39
CA ILE A 419 -5.54 -29.96 -20.23
C ILE A 419 -6.55 -30.98 -20.74
N ALA A 420 -6.32 -32.25 -20.41
CA ALA A 420 -7.19 -33.35 -20.82
C ALA A 420 -8.57 -33.29 -20.11
N PRO A 421 -9.60 -33.97 -20.64
CA PRO A 421 -10.88 -34.09 -19.97
C PRO A 421 -10.74 -34.54 -18.51
N GLY A 422 -11.39 -33.82 -17.58
CA GLY A 422 -11.34 -34.04 -16.13
C GLY A 422 -10.06 -33.56 -15.44
N GLU A 423 -9.02 -33.17 -16.17
CA GLU A 423 -7.74 -32.71 -15.59
C GLU A 423 -7.84 -31.27 -15.09
N THR A 424 -7.01 -30.95 -14.07
CA THR A 424 -6.82 -29.59 -13.55
C THR A 424 -5.34 -29.22 -13.63
N LYS A 425 -5.03 -28.02 -14.12
CA LYS A 425 -3.68 -27.45 -14.15
C LYS A 425 -3.62 -26.12 -13.41
N VAL A 426 -2.46 -25.83 -12.83
CA VAL A 426 -2.12 -24.49 -12.35
C VAL A 426 -1.68 -23.66 -13.57
N ILE A 427 -2.28 -22.49 -13.71
CA ILE A 427 -1.94 -21.50 -14.74
C ILE A 427 -0.90 -20.55 -14.22
N GLU A 428 -1.10 -20.06 -12.99
CA GLU A 428 -0.16 -19.17 -12.30
C GLU A 428 -0.30 -19.34 -10.79
N SER A 429 0.74 -19.00 -10.03
CA SER A 429 0.68 -19.00 -8.58
C SER A 429 1.52 -17.88 -7.99
N TYR A 430 1.08 -17.40 -6.83
CA TYR A 430 1.66 -16.27 -6.12
C TYR A 430 1.83 -16.63 -4.66
N ASP A 431 3.03 -16.45 -4.12
CA ASP A 431 3.25 -16.51 -2.69
C ASP A 431 2.80 -15.19 -2.06
N LEU A 432 1.94 -15.26 -1.06
CA LEU A 432 1.46 -14.11 -0.32
C LEU A 432 1.92 -14.20 1.13
N LEU A 433 2.81 -13.28 1.49
CA LEU A 433 3.39 -13.24 2.84
C LEU A 433 2.32 -12.88 3.88
N ARG A 434 2.54 -13.35 5.12
CA ARG A 434 1.72 -12.95 6.27
C ARG A 434 1.74 -11.43 6.44
N ASP A 435 0.58 -10.84 6.72
CA ASP A 435 0.37 -9.40 6.90
C ASP A 435 0.69 -8.56 5.64
N TYR A 436 0.67 -9.19 4.46
CA TYR A 436 0.83 -8.54 3.16
C TYR A 436 -0.49 -8.50 2.40
N ILE A 437 -0.64 -7.45 1.59
CA ILE A 437 -1.68 -7.35 0.58
C ILE A 437 -1.07 -7.65 -0.80
N ILE A 438 -1.76 -8.42 -1.61
CA ILE A 438 -1.39 -8.71 -3.00
C ILE A 438 -2.47 -8.21 -3.94
N GLY A 439 -2.04 -7.61 -5.06
CA GLY A 439 -2.85 -7.46 -6.27
C GLY A 439 -2.25 -8.30 -7.38
N PHE A 440 -3.07 -8.92 -8.21
CA PHE A 440 -2.64 -9.60 -9.43
C PHE A 440 -3.66 -9.46 -10.55
N LEU A 441 -3.15 -9.49 -11.78
CA LEU A 441 -3.94 -9.55 -13.00
C LEU A 441 -3.31 -10.56 -13.95
N HIS A 442 -4.13 -11.47 -14.49
CA HIS A 442 -3.68 -12.50 -15.40
C HIS A 442 -4.65 -12.67 -16.56
N ASP A 443 -4.15 -12.45 -17.77
CA ASP A 443 -4.87 -12.71 -19.02
C ASP A 443 -4.51 -14.10 -19.51
N LEU A 444 -5.54 -14.89 -19.88
CA LEU A 444 -5.35 -16.22 -20.45
C LEU A 444 -6.38 -16.45 -21.58
N ASP A 445 -5.91 -17.08 -22.64
CA ASP A 445 -6.73 -17.47 -23.77
C ASP A 445 -6.75 -19.00 -23.88
N ILE A 446 -7.93 -19.59 -23.90
CA ILE A 446 -8.14 -21.04 -23.91
C ILE A 446 -8.85 -21.44 -25.20
N LYS A 447 -8.33 -22.50 -25.84
CA LYS A 447 -8.88 -23.02 -27.09
C LYS A 447 -9.24 -24.51 -26.94
N ALA A 448 -10.35 -24.93 -27.53
CA ALA A 448 -10.65 -26.34 -27.76
C ALA A 448 -9.64 -26.93 -28.77
N VAL A 449 -9.01 -28.06 -28.44
CA VAL A 449 -8.00 -28.68 -29.30
C VAL A 449 -8.59 -29.14 -30.62
N ASN A 450 -9.79 -29.74 -30.62
CA ASN A 450 -10.45 -30.24 -31.82
C ASN A 450 -11.51 -29.27 -32.39
N GLY A 451 -11.56 -28.02 -31.90
CA GLY A 451 -12.42 -26.98 -32.43
C GLY A 451 -13.88 -27.01 -31.92
N GLY A 452 -14.16 -27.79 -30.86
CA GLY A 452 -15.44 -27.82 -30.16
C GLY A 452 -15.68 -26.58 -29.30
N THR A 453 -16.82 -26.58 -28.58
CA THR A 453 -17.10 -25.57 -27.54
C THR A 453 -16.80 -26.16 -26.17
N PRO A 454 -15.65 -25.81 -25.56
CA PRO A 454 -15.18 -26.48 -24.36
C PRO A 454 -15.96 -26.02 -23.11
N GLU A 455 -16.07 -26.95 -22.14
CA GLU A 455 -16.53 -26.64 -20.78
C GLU A 455 -15.37 -26.75 -19.81
N TYR A 456 -15.16 -25.73 -19.00
CA TYR A 456 -14.09 -25.72 -18.00
C TYR A 456 -14.42 -24.75 -16.85
N THR A 457 -13.67 -24.90 -15.76
CA THR A 457 -13.81 -24.02 -14.60
C THR A 457 -12.47 -23.32 -14.30
N ILE A 458 -12.49 -22.00 -14.23
CA ILE A 458 -11.39 -21.18 -13.73
C ILE A 458 -11.61 -20.92 -12.24
N ARG A 459 -10.59 -21.11 -11.42
CA ARG A 459 -10.64 -20.81 -9.98
C ARG A 459 -9.44 -20.00 -9.55
N THR A 460 -9.66 -19.13 -8.56
CA THR A 460 -8.61 -18.65 -7.67
C THR A 460 -8.66 -19.48 -6.40
N VAL A 461 -7.57 -20.15 -6.06
CA VAL A 461 -7.48 -21.08 -4.94
C VAL A 461 -6.37 -20.66 -3.99
N LEU A 462 -6.47 -21.06 -2.72
CA LEU A 462 -5.51 -20.73 -1.67
C LEU A 462 -5.10 -21.99 -0.89
N THR A 463 -3.81 -22.08 -0.55
CA THR A 463 -3.29 -23.06 0.41
C THR A 463 -2.43 -22.40 1.49
N LYS A 464 -2.56 -22.87 2.76
CA LYS A 464 -1.76 -22.46 3.92
C LYS A 464 -0.58 -23.39 4.20
N ASN A 465 -0.51 -24.54 3.56
CA ASN A 465 0.41 -25.63 3.88
C ASN A 465 1.03 -26.27 2.64
N ASN A 466 1.14 -25.52 1.55
CA ASN A 466 1.70 -25.99 0.28
C ASN A 466 0.99 -27.25 -0.30
N SER A 467 -0.30 -27.44 0.02
CA SER A 467 -1.09 -28.48 -0.64
C SER A 467 -1.15 -28.25 -2.15
N ASN A 468 -1.26 -29.34 -2.91
CA ASN A 468 -1.37 -29.25 -4.35
C ASN A 468 -2.59 -28.43 -4.78
N LEU A 469 -2.37 -27.29 -5.43
CA LEU A 469 -3.41 -26.36 -5.87
C LEU A 469 -4.42 -27.01 -6.83
N THR A 470 -3.98 -28.00 -7.64
CA THR A 470 -4.87 -28.70 -8.60
C THR A 470 -5.91 -29.60 -7.92
N SER A 471 -5.71 -29.93 -6.64
CA SER A 471 -6.65 -30.74 -5.85
C SER A 471 -7.76 -29.89 -5.18
N ILE A 472 -7.68 -28.55 -5.27
CA ILE A 472 -8.64 -27.65 -4.63
C ILE A 472 -9.79 -27.37 -5.61
N LEU A 473 -10.84 -28.19 -5.50
CA LEU A 473 -11.99 -28.20 -6.40
C LEU A 473 -13.30 -27.82 -5.68
N SER A 474 -13.23 -27.41 -4.41
CA SER A 474 -14.39 -26.98 -3.64
C SER A 474 -15.04 -25.73 -4.24
N ASP A 475 -16.30 -25.51 -3.92
CA ASP A 475 -16.95 -24.24 -4.16
C ASP A 475 -16.23 -23.10 -3.42
N PRO A 476 -16.35 -21.86 -3.89
CA PRO A 476 -15.77 -20.70 -3.23
C PRO A 476 -16.27 -20.57 -1.79
N VAL A 477 -15.42 -20.03 -0.91
CA VAL A 477 -15.86 -19.61 0.42
C VAL A 477 -17.02 -18.62 0.31
N PRO A 478 -17.95 -18.55 1.27
CA PRO A 478 -19.01 -17.53 1.26
C PRO A 478 -18.43 -16.11 1.14
N ILE A 479 -19.19 -15.20 0.51
CA ILE A 479 -18.79 -13.78 0.45
C ILE A 479 -18.74 -13.19 1.87
N ASP A 480 -17.80 -12.27 2.10
CA ASP A 480 -17.84 -11.39 3.24
C ASP A 480 -18.87 -10.28 2.98
N VAL A 481 -20.05 -10.42 3.57
CA VAL A 481 -21.16 -9.46 3.42
C VAL A 481 -20.91 -8.14 4.16
N SER A 482 -19.92 -8.10 5.07
CA SER A 482 -19.54 -6.89 5.79
C SER A 482 -18.67 -5.95 4.93
N ALA A 483 -18.07 -6.47 3.86
CA ALA A 483 -17.23 -5.75 2.92
C ALA A 483 -17.89 -5.72 1.52
N LYS A 484 -17.78 -4.58 0.83
CA LYS A 484 -18.36 -4.39 -0.52
C LYS A 484 -17.34 -4.61 -1.64
N HIS A 485 -16.34 -5.45 -1.38
CA HIS A 485 -15.33 -5.80 -2.38
C HIS A 485 -15.93 -6.70 -3.46
N PRO A 486 -15.61 -6.50 -4.75
CA PRO A 486 -16.26 -7.22 -5.83
C PRO A 486 -15.82 -8.69 -5.91
N ARG A 487 -16.79 -9.56 -6.24
CA ARG A 487 -16.53 -10.94 -6.63
C ARG A 487 -17.56 -11.40 -7.63
N GLY A 488 -17.12 -11.97 -8.74
CA GLY A 488 -18.00 -12.47 -9.79
C GLY A 488 -17.28 -12.62 -11.11
N ALA A 489 -18.03 -12.98 -12.14
CA ALA A 489 -17.54 -13.04 -13.51
C ALA A 489 -18.49 -12.29 -14.46
N TRP A 490 -17.92 -11.65 -15.47
CA TRP A 490 -18.67 -10.84 -16.44
C TRP A 490 -18.10 -11.02 -17.85
N THR A 491 -18.94 -10.77 -18.87
CA THR A 491 -18.64 -11.04 -20.28
C THR A 491 -17.59 -10.13 -20.91
N SER A 492 -17.09 -9.12 -20.21
CA SER A 492 -16.06 -8.23 -20.73
C SER A 492 -15.18 -7.67 -19.63
N SER A 493 -13.91 -7.46 -19.96
CA SER A 493 -12.92 -6.73 -19.17
C SER A 493 -12.65 -5.32 -19.70
N THR A 494 -13.48 -4.82 -20.62
CA THR A 494 -13.36 -3.49 -21.22
C THR A 494 -14.73 -2.79 -21.26
N ILE A 495 -14.74 -1.51 -20.91
CA ILE A 495 -15.88 -0.63 -21.02
C ILE A 495 -15.51 0.56 -21.90
N LEU A 496 -16.43 1.01 -22.74
CA LEU A 496 -16.30 2.21 -23.54
C LEU A 496 -17.40 3.21 -23.17
N ALA A 497 -16.98 4.39 -22.74
CA ALA A 497 -17.84 5.55 -22.51
C ALA A 497 -17.67 6.56 -23.64
N GLU A 498 -18.78 7.08 -24.15
CA GLU A 498 -18.79 8.14 -25.14
C GLU A 498 -19.29 9.43 -24.48
N LEU A 499 -18.44 10.45 -24.43
CA LEU A 499 -18.80 11.75 -23.89
C LEU A 499 -19.56 12.57 -24.94
N PRO A 500 -20.39 13.55 -24.52
CA PRO A 500 -20.93 14.55 -25.42
C PRO A 500 -19.82 15.29 -26.15
N ALA A 501 -20.10 15.71 -27.41
CA ALA A 501 -19.14 16.46 -28.19
C ALA A 501 -18.79 17.78 -27.49
N TYR A 502 -17.48 18.04 -27.35
CA TYR A 502 -16.98 19.31 -26.86
C TYR A 502 -16.69 20.26 -28.05
N THR A 503 -17.35 21.41 -28.06
CA THR A 503 -17.07 22.45 -29.03
C THR A 503 -15.96 23.37 -28.48
N VAL A 504 -14.91 23.61 -29.25
CA VAL A 504 -13.80 24.49 -28.83
C VAL A 504 -14.31 25.88 -28.44
N ASP A 505 -13.61 26.52 -27.52
CA ASP A 505 -13.94 27.81 -26.91
C ASP A 505 -15.27 27.81 -26.10
N SER A 506 -15.89 26.64 -25.87
CA SER A 506 -16.95 26.48 -24.87
C SER A 506 -16.36 26.44 -23.45
N PRO A 507 -17.19 26.72 -22.42
CA PRO A 507 -16.77 26.54 -21.03
C PRO A 507 -16.25 25.12 -20.74
N GLU A 508 -15.39 24.99 -19.71
CA GLU A 508 -14.94 23.70 -19.20
C GLU A 508 -16.14 22.78 -18.90
N VAL A 509 -16.05 21.55 -19.35
CA VAL A 509 -17.01 20.48 -19.02
C VAL A 509 -16.29 19.35 -18.29
N GLY A 510 -16.98 18.71 -17.35
CA GLY A 510 -16.44 17.58 -16.59
C GLY A 510 -17.42 16.42 -16.53
N TYR A 511 -16.91 15.17 -16.52
CA TYR A 511 -17.72 13.96 -16.45
C TYR A 511 -17.08 12.93 -15.51
N ASN A 512 -17.88 12.41 -14.57
CA ASN A 512 -17.51 11.30 -13.74
C ASN A 512 -17.58 9.98 -14.51
N ILE A 513 -16.49 9.22 -14.50
CA ILE A 513 -16.42 7.82 -14.92
C ILE A 513 -16.34 6.91 -13.69
N SER A 514 -16.73 5.65 -13.84
CA SER A 514 -16.91 4.70 -12.73
C SER A 514 -17.84 5.30 -11.66
N ASN A 515 -18.97 5.80 -12.14
CA ASN A 515 -19.90 6.61 -11.35
C ASN A 515 -20.97 5.77 -10.61
N SER A 516 -20.89 4.45 -10.69
CA SER A 516 -21.80 3.48 -10.06
C SER A 516 -23.27 3.61 -10.50
N SER A 517 -23.55 4.25 -11.66
CA SER A 517 -24.88 4.52 -12.18
C SER A 517 -24.97 4.22 -13.68
N THR A 518 -24.70 5.22 -14.52
CA THR A 518 -24.89 5.11 -15.99
C THR A 518 -23.86 4.20 -16.68
N ASP A 519 -22.75 3.91 -16.04
CA ASP A 519 -21.69 3.03 -16.54
C ASP A 519 -21.55 1.73 -15.72
N HIS A 520 -22.46 1.46 -14.78
CA HIS A 520 -22.39 0.26 -13.93
C HIS A 520 -23.02 -0.96 -14.60
N PHE A 521 -22.22 -1.70 -15.40
CA PHE A 521 -22.65 -2.92 -16.07
C PHE A 521 -22.26 -4.21 -15.34
N LEU A 522 -21.29 -4.16 -14.42
CA LEU A 522 -20.84 -5.30 -13.67
C LEU A 522 -21.61 -5.41 -12.36
N THR A 523 -22.92 -5.67 -12.47
CA THR A 523 -23.80 -5.77 -11.29
C THR A 523 -23.74 -7.18 -10.68
N THR A 524 -24.23 -7.31 -9.47
CA THR A 524 -24.37 -8.62 -8.80
C THR A 524 -25.28 -9.54 -9.61
N GLU A 525 -26.39 -9.02 -10.14
CA GLU A 525 -27.44 -9.77 -10.82
C GLU A 525 -26.98 -10.37 -12.15
N ASN A 526 -26.12 -9.65 -12.88
CA ASN A 526 -25.63 -10.12 -14.19
C ASN A 526 -24.26 -10.82 -14.12
N SER A 527 -23.76 -11.11 -12.92
CA SER A 527 -22.58 -11.95 -12.76
C SER A 527 -22.83 -13.37 -13.28
N LEU A 528 -21.93 -13.86 -14.11
CA LEU A 528 -21.92 -15.23 -14.65
C LEU A 528 -21.53 -16.29 -13.58
N SER A 529 -21.10 -15.86 -12.40
CA SER A 529 -20.74 -16.71 -11.27
C SER A 529 -21.48 -16.26 -10.02
N GLN A 530 -22.42 -17.07 -9.57
CA GLN A 530 -23.28 -16.81 -8.40
C GLN A 530 -23.02 -17.78 -7.23
N ILE A 531 -22.08 -18.72 -7.40
CA ILE A 531 -21.81 -19.76 -6.39
C ILE A 531 -21.28 -19.11 -5.09
N ASN A 532 -22.01 -19.34 -4.00
CA ASN A 532 -21.73 -18.76 -2.67
C ASN A 532 -21.65 -17.23 -2.66
N GLY A 533 -22.37 -16.59 -3.59
CA GLY A 533 -22.58 -15.16 -3.69
C GLY A 533 -21.67 -14.45 -4.67
N ALA A 534 -22.19 -13.35 -5.23
CA ALA A 534 -21.46 -12.40 -6.03
C ALA A 534 -21.65 -10.99 -5.47
N ILE A 535 -20.72 -10.10 -5.76
CA ILE A 535 -20.81 -8.65 -5.47
C ILE A 535 -20.34 -7.91 -6.71
N GLY A 536 -21.14 -6.97 -7.17
CA GLY A 536 -20.85 -6.19 -8.37
C GLY A 536 -19.57 -5.39 -8.29
N ASN A 537 -19.05 -4.97 -9.44
CA ASN A 537 -17.82 -4.18 -9.57
C ASN A 537 -18.13 -2.76 -10.11
N PRO A 538 -18.73 -1.87 -9.32
CA PRO A 538 -19.05 -0.51 -9.75
C PRO A 538 -17.81 0.36 -9.96
N GLY A 539 -16.67 -0.05 -9.40
CA GLY A 539 -15.38 0.62 -9.53
C GLY A 539 -14.59 0.20 -10.77
N HIS A 540 -15.05 -0.75 -11.55
CA HIS A 540 -14.38 -1.27 -12.75
C HIS A 540 -12.93 -1.72 -12.50
N PHE A 541 -12.64 -2.24 -11.31
CA PHE A 541 -11.33 -2.79 -10.98
C PHE A 541 -10.99 -3.97 -11.89
N GLY A 542 -9.74 -4.06 -12.34
CA GLY A 542 -9.29 -5.07 -13.29
C GLY A 542 -9.73 -4.83 -14.76
N MET A 543 -10.44 -3.73 -15.05
CA MET A 543 -10.92 -3.39 -16.38
C MET A 543 -10.09 -2.31 -17.08
N ASN A 544 -10.09 -2.35 -18.40
CA ASN A 544 -9.72 -1.22 -19.23
C ASN A 544 -10.97 -0.33 -19.43
N TYR A 545 -10.90 0.91 -19.00
CA TYR A 545 -11.96 1.90 -19.16
C TYR A 545 -11.59 2.87 -20.28
N LYS A 546 -12.22 2.73 -21.43
CA LYS A 546 -12.00 3.61 -22.59
C LYS A 546 -12.97 4.78 -22.56
N VAL A 547 -12.49 5.95 -22.91
CA VAL A 547 -13.29 7.17 -23.03
C VAL A 547 -13.05 7.79 -24.40
N SER A 548 -14.14 8.07 -25.08
CA SER A 548 -14.15 8.71 -26.37
C SER A 548 -14.75 10.12 -26.25
N ILE A 549 -14.03 11.12 -26.68
CA ILE A 549 -14.42 12.53 -26.62
C ILE A 549 -14.46 13.10 -28.04
N PRO A 550 -15.67 13.25 -28.64
CA PRO A 550 -15.79 13.98 -29.90
C PRO A 550 -15.46 15.47 -29.70
N LEU A 551 -14.62 16.02 -30.56
CA LEU A 551 -14.20 17.42 -30.56
C LEU A 551 -14.70 18.12 -31.83
N VAL A 552 -15.26 19.32 -31.65
CA VAL A 552 -15.80 20.12 -32.78
C VAL A 552 -15.10 21.49 -32.76
N ASN A 553 -14.44 21.84 -33.84
CA ASN A 553 -13.77 23.12 -34.04
C ASN A 553 -14.37 23.89 -35.23
N GLN A 554 -15.12 24.92 -34.92
CA GLN A 554 -15.76 25.80 -35.93
C GLN A 554 -14.96 27.08 -36.21
N THR A 555 -13.78 27.25 -35.57
CA THR A 555 -13.00 28.50 -35.64
C THR A 555 -12.14 28.60 -36.91
N GLY A 556 -11.88 27.47 -37.56
CA GLY A 556 -10.98 27.41 -38.72
C GLY A 556 -9.50 27.58 -38.37
N THR A 557 -9.15 27.59 -37.08
CA THR A 557 -7.75 27.69 -36.58
C THR A 557 -7.42 26.49 -35.70
N THR A 558 -6.12 26.17 -35.62
CA THR A 558 -5.65 25.15 -34.69
C THR A 558 -5.98 25.53 -33.26
N LYS A 559 -6.46 24.57 -32.44
CA LYS A 559 -6.80 24.77 -31.04
C LYS A 559 -6.10 23.77 -30.16
N THR A 560 -5.78 24.20 -28.95
CA THR A 560 -5.22 23.33 -27.91
C THR A 560 -6.32 22.94 -26.93
N ILE A 561 -6.51 21.65 -26.75
CA ILE A 561 -7.44 21.07 -25.78
C ILE A 561 -6.68 20.62 -24.56
N LYS A 562 -7.05 21.11 -23.41
CA LYS A 562 -6.57 20.66 -22.09
C LYS A 562 -7.50 19.63 -21.50
N LEU A 563 -6.90 18.64 -20.88
CA LEU A 563 -7.59 17.60 -20.14
C LEU A 563 -7.09 17.58 -18.70
N LYS A 564 -8.02 17.48 -17.75
CA LYS A 564 -7.69 17.33 -16.32
C LYS A 564 -8.31 16.08 -15.75
N LEU A 565 -7.66 15.45 -14.78
CA LEU A 565 -8.21 14.34 -14.00
C LEU A 565 -8.22 14.71 -12.52
N ALA A 566 -9.35 14.47 -11.85
CA ALA A 566 -9.51 14.73 -10.42
C ALA A 566 -10.28 13.61 -9.73
N GLY A 567 -9.81 13.14 -8.58
CA GLY A 567 -10.55 12.23 -7.71
C GLY A 567 -11.84 12.86 -7.19
N ARG A 568 -12.94 12.10 -7.17
CA ARG A 568 -14.27 12.60 -6.73
C ARG A 568 -14.90 11.73 -5.64
N GLY A 569 -14.54 10.46 -5.56
CA GLY A 569 -15.06 9.52 -4.55
C GLY A 569 -14.22 9.42 -3.28
N GLY A 570 -13.00 9.91 -3.29
CA GLY A 570 -12.01 9.79 -2.23
C GLY A 570 -10.60 9.90 -2.80
N ILE A 571 -9.64 9.21 -2.19
CA ILE A 571 -8.27 9.11 -2.70
C ILE A 571 -8.28 8.34 -4.02
N TYR A 572 -7.68 8.91 -5.05
CA TYR A 572 -7.61 8.30 -6.38
C TYR A 572 -6.17 8.20 -6.90
N SER A 573 -5.85 7.09 -7.55
CA SER A 573 -4.70 6.92 -8.43
C SER A 573 -5.03 5.92 -9.55
N GLY A 574 -4.21 5.87 -10.61
CA GLY A 574 -4.42 4.99 -11.75
C GLY A 574 -3.44 5.25 -12.86
N ALA A 575 -3.57 4.52 -13.94
CA ALA A 575 -2.85 4.77 -15.18
C ALA A 575 -3.81 5.29 -16.26
N VAL A 576 -3.33 6.19 -17.10
CA VAL A 576 -4.06 6.73 -18.24
C VAL A 576 -3.19 6.71 -19.49
N LYS A 577 -3.75 6.18 -20.57
CA LYS A 577 -3.14 6.19 -21.90
C LYS A 577 -3.80 7.27 -22.75
N VAL A 578 -3.00 8.16 -23.29
CA VAL A 578 -3.42 9.23 -24.21
C VAL A 578 -2.40 9.34 -25.33
N ASN A 579 -2.86 9.45 -26.57
CA ASN A 579 -2.00 9.51 -27.77
C ASN A 579 -0.98 8.36 -27.83
N GLY A 580 -1.38 7.15 -27.40
CA GLY A 580 -0.55 5.95 -27.42
C GLY A 580 0.49 5.86 -26.29
N LYS A 581 0.63 6.88 -25.45
CA LYS A 581 1.57 6.90 -24.32
C LYS A 581 0.83 6.79 -22.99
N VAL A 582 1.36 5.98 -22.08
CA VAL A 582 0.83 5.78 -20.73
C VAL A 582 1.48 6.74 -19.76
N TYR A 583 0.68 7.29 -18.85
CA TYR A 583 1.10 8.14 -17.74
C TYR A 583 0.46 7.64 -16.45
N LEU A 584 1.16 7.82 -15.34
CA LEU A 584 0.66 7.48 -14.01
C LEU A 584 0.04 8.70 -13.35
N VAL A 585 -1.14 8.51 -12.81
CA VAL A 585 -1.81 9.51 -11.97
C VAL A 585 -1.35 9.29 -10.53
N PRO A 586 -0.63 10.24 -9.92
CA PRO A 586 -0.23 10.13 -8.52
C PRO A 586 -1.45 10.14 -7.62
N THR A 587 -1.31 9.71 -6.38
CA THR A 587 -2.41 9.74 -5.41
C THR A 587 -2.98 11.14 -5.26
N LEU A 588 -4.23 11.35 -5.68
CA LEU A 588 -4.95 12.62 -5.63
C LEU A 588 -5.95 12.64 -4.48
N ARG A 589 -6.02 13.78 -3.77
CA ARG A 589 -7.05 14.06 -2.76
C ARG A 589 -8.24 14.75 -3.40
N VAL A 590 -9.44 14.37 -2.96
CA VAL A 590 -10.70 14.93 -3.47
C VAL A 590 -10.78 16.44 -3.26
N GLY A 591 -11.23 17.15 -4.31
CA GLY A 591 -11.63 18.54 -4.28
C GLY A 591 -10.49 19.57 -4.26
N THR A 592 -9.25 19.14 -4.10
CA THR A 592 -8.09 20.04 -3.98
C THR A 592 -6.93 19.69 -4.89
N GLU A 593 -6.89 18.48 -5.43
CA GLU A 593 -5.78 18.00 -6.25
C GLU A 593 -6.29 17.44 -7.58
N TYR A 594 -5.59 17.76 -8.65
CA TYR A 594 -5.82 17.22 -9.98
C TYR A 594 -4.49 17.06 -10.72
N VAL A 595 -4.50 16.39 -11.87
CA VAL A 595 -3.39 16.36 -12.82
C VAL A 595 -3.87 16.86 -14.17
N GLU A 596 -2.96 17.47 -14.93
CA GLU A 596 -3.18 17.81 -16.33
C GLU A 596 -2.56 16.72 -17.21
N LEU A 597 -3.31 16.23 -18.19
CA LEU A 597 -2.80 15.36 -19.24
C LEU A 597 -2.03 16.20 -20.28
N PRO A 598 -1.18 15.59 -21.11
CA PRO A 598 -0.57 16.30 -22.23
C PRO A 598 -1.60 16.99 -23.10
N ASP A 599 -1.30 18.22 -23.51
CA ASP A 599 -2.14 19.02 -24.40
C ASP A 599 -2.45 18.25 -25.71
N TYR A 600 -3.69 18.27 -26.14
CA TYR A 600 -4.10 17.74 -27.43
C TYR A 600 -4.24 18.89 -28.44
N ILE A 601 -3.52 18.79 -29.55
CA ILE A 601 -3.54 19.81 -30.60
C ILE A 601 -4.57 19.41 -31.67
N MET A 602 -5.71 20.07 -31.67
CA MET A 602 -6.77 19.88 -32.63
C MET A 602 -6.52 20.72 -33.90
N GLN A 603 -6.37 20.07 -35.02
CA GLN A 603 -6.09 20.72 -36.32
C GLN A 603 -7.33 20.75 -37.23
N GLY A 604 -8.15 19.73 -37.16
CA GLY A 604 -9.34 19.58 -37.99
C GLY A 604 -10.59 20.26 -37.43
N SER A 605 -11.66 20.29 -38.21
CA SER A 605 -12.97 20.78 -37.77
C SER A 605 -13.74 19.79 -36.92
N SER A 606 -13.42 18.50 -37.00
CA SER A 606 -13.99 17.41 -36.19
C SER A 606 -12.94 16.35 -35.97
N GLU A 607 -12.66 16.04 -34.71
CA GLU A 607 -11.70 15.03 -34.31
C GLU A 607 -12.27 14.23 -33.13
N LYS A 608 -11.63 13.12 -32.82
CA LYS A 608 -12.00 12.24 -31.73
C LYS A 608 -10.78 11.97 -30.85
N LEU A 609 -10.85 12.38 -29.61
CA LEU A 609 -9.83 12.11 -28.64
C LEU A 609 -10.19 10.82 -27.87
N GLU A 610 -9.24 9.92 -27.77
CA GLU A 610 -9.42 8.65 -27.07
C GLU A 610 -8.47 8.54 -25.88
N LEU A 611 -9.04 8.17 -24.74
CA LEU A 611 -8.32 7.88 -23.51
C LEU A 611 -8.60 6.45 -23.09
N GLU A 612 -7.64 5.82 -22.45
CA GLU A 612 -7.84 4.51 -21.84
C GLU A 612 -7.28 4.55 -20.41
N PHE A 613 -8.10 4.11 -19.47
CA PHE A 613 -7.77 4.12 -18.04
C PHE A 613 -7.72 2.71 -17.49
N MET A 614 -6.88 2.52 -16.47
CA MET A 614 -7.01 1.45 -15.50
C MET A 614 -6.86 2.04 -14.11
N HIS A 615 -7.89 1.85 -13.29
CA HIS A 615 -7.89 2.30 -11.91
C HIS A 615 -6.96 1.42 -11.06
N ALA A 616 -6.18 2.04 -10.19
CA ALA A 616 -5.39 1.27 -9.23
C ALA A 616 -6.31 0.56 -8.23
N GLY A 617 -5.94 -0.65 -7.78
CA GLY A 617 -6.65 -1.32 -6.69
C GLY A 617 -6.59 -0.49 -5.41
N GLY A 618 -7.64 -0.56 -4.59
CA GLY A 618 -7.70 0.15 -3.30
C GLY A 618 -8.01 1.65 -3.38
N VAL A 619 -8.36 2.20 -4.56
CA VAL A 619 -8.75 3.61 -4.73
C VAL A 619 -10.25 3.83 -4.62
N ASN A 620 -10.65 5.08 -4.42
CA ASN A 620 -12.04 5.48 -4.32
C ASN A 620 -12.53 6.13 -5.61
N LEU A 621 -13.65 5.67 -6.10
CA LEU A 621 -14.28 6.18 -7.32
C LEU A 621 -15.58 6.93 -6.98
N PRO A 622 -16.05 7.84 -7.85
CA PRO A 622 -15.62 8.09 -9.22
C PRO A 622 -14.36 8.96 -9.36
N VAL A 623 -13.84 9.02 -10.59
CA VAL A 623 -12.86 10.00 -11.06
C VAL A 623 -13.48 10.87 -12.14
N ALA A 624 -13.15 12.16 -12.18
CA ALA A 624 -13.67 13.09 -13.18
C ALA A 624 -12.62 13.41 -14.25
N ILE A 625 -13.07 13.47 -15.49
CA ILE A 625 -12.33 13.95 -16.65
C ILE A 625 -12.92 15.32 -17.03
N TYR A 626 -12.07 16.33 -17.14
CA TYR A 626 -12.44 17.68 -17.57
C TYR A 626 -11.83 17.99 -18.92
N VAL A 627 -12.57 18.72 -19.73
CA VAL A 627 -12.17 19.16 -21.08
C VAL A 627 -12.38 20.65 -21.19
N GLU A 628 -11.35 21.37 -21.62
CA GLU A 628 -11.41 22.82 -21.90
C GLU A 628 -10.50 23.18 -23.08
N THR A 629 -10.74 24.34 -23.72
CA THR A 629 -9.84 24.94 -24.68
C THR A 629 -8.85 25.85 -23.94
N LYS A 630 -7.55 25.74 -24.28
CA LYS A 630 -6.47 26.55 -23.72
C LYS A 630 -6.48 27.97 -24.30
#